data_71c5ddada4b2c305b1d337b65119402d
#
_entry.id   71c5ddada4b2c305b1d337b65119402d
#
_cell.length_a   1.000
_cell.length_b   1.000
_cell.length_c   1.000
_cell.angle_alpha   90.00
_cell.angle_beta   90.00
_cell.angle_gamma   90.00
#
_symmetry.space_group_name_H-M   'P 1'
#
loop_
_entity.id
_entity.type
_entity.pdbx_description
1 polymer ?
#
loop_
_entity_poly.entity_id
_entity_poly.type
_entity_poly.pdbx_seq_one_letter_code
_entity_poly.pdbx_strand_id
1 'polypeptide(L)'
;TTTTAHLAQYLALTGHRVLAIDLDPQASLTSLHGIQPELDKNPSLFETLRYDEQRKSITEVIQSTNFPGLDIIPANLELQEYEYQTPLAASNKSSPEGRLFFTRISSALKEVDDRYDVVVIDCPPQLGYLTLTALTASTSVLITVHPQMLDIMSMSQFLLMLGGILESIKGAGARVKLNWFRYLVTRYEPTDGPQAQMVGFMQAMFSKRMLQNHMLKSTAISDAGITKQTLYEVEKHQFTRSTYDRALECLNAVNSEVTDLIHKAWGRK
;
A
#
# COMPACT_ATOMS: atom_id res chain seq x y z
N THR A 1 0.56 0.40 -6.05
CA THR A 1 -0.86 0.60 -6.47
C THR A 1 -1.49 -0.69 -7.00
N THR A 2 -1.02 -1.27 -8.13
CA THR A 2 -1.64 -2.48 -8.71
C THR A 2 -1.76 -3.63 -7.71
N THR A 3 -0.72 -3.91 -6.95
CA THR A 3 -0.74 -4.94 -5.89
C THR A 3 -1.75 -4.59 -4.81
N THR A 4 -1.79 -3.33 -4.38
CA THR A 4 -2.69 -2.84 -3.34
C THR A 4 -4.16 -3.01 -3.75
N ALA A 5 -4.52 -2.59 -4.97
CA ALA A 5 -5.88 -2.71 -5.50
C ALA A 5 -6.34 -4.18 -5.53
N HIS A 6 -5.53 -5.07 -6.11
CA HIS A 6 -5.90 -6.48 -6.23
C HIS A 6 -5.92 -7.20 -4.86
N LEU A 7 -5.00 -6.86 -3.95
CA LEU A 7 -5.00 -7.44 -2.60
C LEU A 7 -6.24 -7.00 -1.81
N ALA A 8 -6.58 -5.70 -1.85
CA ALA A 8 -7.75 -5.17 -1.15
C ALA A 8 -9.06 -5.83 -1.63
N GLN A 9 -9.22 -5.95 -2.95
CA GLN A 9 -10.38 -6.63 -3.53
C GLN A 9 -10.40 -8.12 -3.24
N TYR A 10 -9.25 -8.81 -3.30
CA TYR A 10 -9.17 -10.23 -2.93
C TYR A 10 -9.59 -10.48 -1.47
N LEU A 11 -9.12 -9.65 -0.55
CA LEU A 11 -9.51 -9.72 0.86
C LEU A 11 -11.01 -9.51 1.03
N ALA A 12 -11.61 -8.55 0.31
CA ALA A 12 -13.05 -8.33 0.32
C ALA A 12 -13.82 -9.54 -0.27
N LEU A 13 -13.34 -10.14 -1.37
CA LEU A 13 -13.91 -11.37 -1.94
C LEU A 13 -13.85 -12.56 -0.99
N THR A 14 -12.86 -12.61 -0.11
CA THR A 14 -12.72 -13.65 0.92
C THR A 14 -13.46 -13.34 2.21
N GLY A 15 -14.31 -12.30 2.22
CA GLY A 15 -15.25 -12.00 3.29
C GLY A 15 -14.73 -11.05 4.38
N HIS A 16 -13.61 -10.36 4.16
CA HIS A 16 -13.11 -9.35 5.08
C HIS A 16 -13.74 -7.98 4.78
N ARG A 17 -13.93 -7.17 5.83
CA ARG A 17 -14.26 -5.76 5.70
C ARG A 17 -12.94 -5.00 5.52
N VAL A 18 -12.75 -4.39 4.36
CA VAL A 18 -11.47 -3.81 3.95
C VAL A 18 -11.57 -2.31 3.78
N LEU A 19 -10.59 -1.59 4.31
CA LEU A 19 -10.35 -0.19 4.02
C LEU A 19 -9.06 -0.07 3.22
N ALA A 20 -9.13 0.44 2.00
CA ALA A 20 -7.96 0.85 1.23
C ALA A 20 -7.65 2.33 1.51
N ILE A 21 -6.38 2.67 1.65
CA ILE A 21 -5.93 4.05 1.79
C ILE A 21 -4.96 4.35 0.66
N ASP A 22 -5.30 5.30 -0.18
CA ASP A 22 -4.40 5.84 -1.17
C ASP A 22 -3.59 6.98 -0.52
N LEU A 23 -2.29 6.77 -0.38
CA LEU A 23 -1.38 7.73 0.24
C LEU A 23 -0.45 8.39 -0.78
N ASP A 24 -0.60 8.04 -2.06
CA ASP A 24 0.16 8.65 -3.13
C ASP A 24 -0.59 9.88 -3.68
N PRO A 25 0.02 11.09 -3.64
CA PRO A 25 -0.58 12.28 -4.25
C PRO A 25 -0.97 12.12 -5.73
N GLN A 26 -0.39 11.15 -6.45
CA GLN A 26 -0.77 10.83 -7.82
C GLN A 26 -2.13 10.15 -7.94
N ALA A 27 -2.73 9.69 -6.84
CA ALA A 27 -4.08 9.15 -6.74
C ALA A 27 -4.39 7.99 -7.72
N SER A 28 -3.40 7.14 -7.96
CA SER A 28 -3.56 6.02 -8.90
C SER A 28 -4.50 4.94 -8.37
N LEU A 29 -4.46 4.64 -7.06
CA LEU A 29 -5.40 3.70 -6.44
C LEU A 29 -6.83 4.26 -6.44
N THR A 30 -6.97 5.54 -6.12
CA THR A 30 -8.21 6.30 -6.19
C THR A 30 -8.87 6.19 -7.57
N SER A 31 -8.07 6.46 -8.61
CA SER A 31 -8.53 6.39 -10.01
C SER A 31 -8.94 4.98 -10.43
N LEU A 32 -8.24 3.93 -9.96
CA LEU A 32 -8.59 2.53 -10.23
C LEU A 32 -9.94 2.12 -9.62
N HIS A 33 -10.39 2.80 -8.57
CA HIS A 33 -11.70 2.57 -7.97
C HIS A 33 -12.78 3.52 -8.52
N GLY A 34 -12.52 4.18 -9.66
CA GLY A 34 -13.48 5.03 -10.35
C GLY A 34 -13.73 6.39 -9.71
N ILE A 35 -12.99 6.75 -8.65
CA ILE A 35 -13.10 8.04 -7.98
C ILE A 35 -12.18 9.05 -8.69
N GLN A 36 -12.73 10.24 -8.98
CA GLN A 36 -11.92 11.31 -9.57
C GLN A 36 -11.18 12.06 -8.44
N PRO A 37 -9.85 12.23 -8.54
CA PRO A 37 -9.05 12.89 -7.52
C PRO A 37 -9.17 14.43 -7.61
N GLU A 38 -10.39 14.95 -7.62
CA GLU A 38 -10.67 16.39 -7.66
C GLU A 38 -10.59 16.97 -6.25
N LEU A 39 -9.89 18.12 -6.12
CA LEU A 39 -9.56 18.72 -4.83
C LEU A 39 -10.80 19.03 -3.98
N ASP A 40 -11.79 19.71 -4.56
CA ASP A 40 -12.95 20.21 -3.79
C ASP A 40 -14.06 19.16 -3.59
N LYS A 41 -14.05 18.07 -4.35
CA LYS A 41 -15.15 17.09 -4.37
C LYS A 41 -14.82 15.78 -3.66
N ASN A 42 -13.55 15.44 -3.64
CA ASN A 42 -13.07 14.18 -3.07
C ASN A 42 -12.03 14.48 -1.99
N PRO A 43 -12.47 14.68 -0.75
CA PRO A 43 -11.54 14.87 0.37
C PRO A 43 -10.59 13.69 0.46
N SER A 44 -9.32 13.98 0.64
CA SER A 44 -8.27 12.98 0.81
C SER A 44 -7.94 12.78 2.28
N LEU A 45 -7.07 11.80 2.56
CA LEU A 45 -6.52 11.63 3.91
C LEU A 45 -5.83 12.90 4.43
N PHE A 46 -5.38 13.81 3.55
CA PHE A 46 -4.77 15.07 3.97
C PHE A 46 -5.65 15.83 4.96
N GLU A 47 -6.99 15.85 4.76
CA GLU A 47 -7.91 16.55 5.65
C GLU A 47 -7.94 15.99 7.08
N THR A 48 -7.64 14.71 7.24
CA THR A 48 -7.46 14.08 8.55
C THR A 48 -6.05 14.31 9.11
N LEU A 49 -5.06 14.49 8.25
CA LEU A 49 -3.67 14.67 8.66
C LEU A 49 -3.26 16.15 8.89
N ARG A 50 -4.09 17.10 8.52
CA ARG A 50 -3.82 18.56 8.67
C ARG A 50 -3.46 18.94 10.10
N TYR A 51 -2.68 20.02 10.21
CA TYR A 51 -2.22 20.57 11.49
C TYR A 51 -3.05 21.78 11.94
N ASP A 52 -4.11 22.15 11.21
CA ASP A 52 -4.98 23.29 11.47
C ASP A 52 -6.37 22.88 11.96
N GLU A 53 -7.21 23.88 12.27
CA GLU A 53 -8.57 23.69 12.77
C GLU A 53 -9.55 23.10 11.75
N GLN A 54 -9.19 23.03 10.48
CA GLN A 54 -10.00 22.43 9.42
C GLN A 54 -9.84 20.89 9.35
N ARG A 55 -9.12 20.31 10.28
CA ARG A 55 -8.92 18.88 10.39
C ARG A 55 -10.25 18.15 10.55
N LYS A 56 -10.45 17.11 9.72
CA LYS A 56 -11.66 16.27 9.76
C LYS A 56 -11.37 14.92 10.43
N SER A 57 -12.43 14.30 10.94
CA SER A 57 -12.40 12.89 11.34
C SER A 57 -12.11 12.00 10.12
N ILE A 58 -11.44 10.88 10.33
CA ILE A 58 -11.20 9.90 9.26
C ILE A 58 -12.52 9.37 8.67
N THR A 59 -13.58 9.32 9.48
CA THR A 59 -14.91 8.87 9.04
C THR A 59 -15.56 9.78 7.99
N GLU A 60 -15.15 11.03 7.92
CA GLU A 60 -15.70 12.01 6.97
C GLU A 60 -15.02 11.93 5.59
N VAL A 61 -13.86 11.25 5.51
CA VAL A 61 -13.09 11.11 4.27
C VAL A 61 -13.17 9.72 3.65
N ILE A 62 -13.76 8.75 4.36
CA ILE A 62 -14.00 7.40 3.82
C ILE A 62 -15.11 7.44 2.79
N GLN A 63 -14.89 6.80 1.66
CA GLN A 63 -15.86 6.63 0.59
C GLN A 63 -16.06 5.14 0.28
N SER A 64 -17.31 4.76 -0.03
CA SER A 64 -17.59 3.41 -0.51
C SER A 64 -17.18 3.26 -1.96
N THR A 65 -16.63 2.12 -2.31
CA THR A 65 -16.31 1.76 -3.68
C THR A 65 -17.46 0.98 -4.34
N ASN A 66 -17.38 0.80 -5.64
CA ASN A 66 -18.30 -0.10 -6.36
C ASN A 66 -18.04 -1.58 -6.04
N PHE A 67 -16.97 -1.90 -5.33
CA PHE A 67 -16.59 -3.27 -4.98
C PHE A 67 -17.12 -3.63 -3.59
N PRO A 68 -18.01 -4.63 -3.46
CA PRO A 68 -18.63 -4.98 -2.17
C PRO A 68 -17.58 -5.34 -1.10
N GLY A 69 -17.74 -4.79 0.11
CA GLY A 69 -16.84 -5.06 1.24
C GLY A 69 -15.55 -4.25 1.24
N LEU A 70 -15.40 -3.33 0.29
CA LEU A 70 -14.23 -2.47 0.16
C LEU A 70 -14.62 -1.00 0.18
N ASP A 71 -14.15 -0.28 1.19
CA ASP A 71 -14.16 1.18 1.25
C ASP A 71 -12.76 1.75 0.97
N ILE A 72 -12.69 3.02 0.60
CA ILE A 72 -11.43 3.69 0.28
C ILE A 72 -11.37 5.08 0.92
N ILE A 73 -10.18 5.47 1.35
CA ILE A 73 -9.81 6.87 1.56
C ILE A 73 -9.03 7.31 0.32
N PRO A 74 -9.61 8.21 -0.48
CA PRO A 74 -8.98 8.64 -1.73
C PRO A 74 -7.79 9.57 -1.49
N ALA A 75 -6.92 9.67 -2.47
CA ALA A 75 -5.86 10.66 -2.57
C ALA A 75 -6.22 11.78 -3.53
N ASN A 76 -5.53 12.88 -3.38
CA ASN A 76 -5.44 13.97 -4.34
C ASN A 76 -4.10 14.70 -4.17
N LEU A 77 -3.83 15.70 -5.00
CA LEU A 77 -2.57 16.46 -4.95
C LEU A 77 -2.33 17.20 -3.64
N GLU A 78 -3.38 17.50 -2.85
CA GLU A 78 -3.24 18.17 -1.55
C GLU A 78 -2.46 17.32 -0.53
N LEU A 79 -2.42 15.99 -0.70
CA LEU A 79 -1.56 15.14 0.14
C LEU A 79 -0.09 15.58 0.12
N GLN A 80 0.36 16.23 -0.97
CA GLN A 80 1.72 16.77 -1.05
C GLN A 80 1.99 17.85 0.01
N GLU A 81 0.94 18.56 0.44
CA GLU A 81 1.04 19.58 1.49
C GLU A 81 1.54 18.99 2.82
N TYR A 82 1.21 17.73 3.10
CA TYR A 82 1.68 17.06 4.31
C TYR A 82 3.21 16.96 4.38
N GLU A 83 3.85 16.73 3.23
CA GLU A 83 5.33 16.68 3.14
C GLU A 83 5.97 18.05 3.43
N TYR A 84 5.30 19.15 3.13
CA TYR A 84 5.79 20.51 3.40
C TYR A 84 5.42 21.01 4.80
N GLN A 85 4.22 20.72 5.27
CA GLN A 85 3.73 21.20 6.56
C GLN A 85 4.37 20.46 7.74
N THR A 86 4.64 19.16 7.59
CA THR A 86 5.16 18.33 8.68
C THR A 86 6.51 18.80 9.23
N PRO A 87 7.54 19.11 8.42
CA PRO A 87 8.80 19.64 8.97
C PRO A 87 8.62 20.99 9.68
N LEU A 88 7.73 21.85 9.18
CA LEU A 88 7.42 23.13 9.84
C LEU A 88 6.73 22.90 11.20
N ALA A 89 5.75 22.01 11.22
CA ALA A 89 5.06 21.63 12.47
C ALA A 89 6.03 20.96 13.45
N ALA A 90 6.92 20.09 12.99
CA ALA A 90 7.92 19.41 13.82
C ALA A 90 8.96 20.35 14.42
N SER A 91 9.29 21.45 13.73
CA SER A 91 10.23 22.47 14.23
C SER A 91 9.62 23.38 15.29
N ASN A 92 8.29 23.44 15.38
CA ASN A 92 7.58 24.24 16.37
C ASN A 92 7.64 23.58 17.75
N LYS A 93 8.51 24.11 18.63
CA LYS A 93 8.71 23.57 19.99
C LYS A 93 7.45 23.61 20.86
N SER A 94 6.50 24.49 20.55
CA SER A 94 5.24 24.67 21.29
C SER A 94 4.15 23.70 20.85
N SER A 95 4.32 23.00 19.72
CA SER A 95 3.35 22.01 19.22
C SER A 95 3.89 20.59 19.33
N PRO A 96 3.36 19.76 20.25
CA PRO A 96 3.72 18.34 20.33
C PRO A 96 3.32 17.57 19.08
N GLU A 97 2.25 17.99 18.41
CA GLU A 97 1.64 17.26 17.28
C GLU A 97 2.57 17.10 16.07
N GLY A 98 3.34 18.14 15.74
CA GLY A 98 4.30 18.05 14.64
C GLY A 98 5.43 17.08 14.93
N ARG A 99 5.90 17.02 16.18
CA ARG A 99 6.94 16.07 16.60
C ARG A 99 6.46 14.63 16.62
N LEU A 100 5.16 14.42 16.80
CA LEU A 100 4.50 13.11 16.81
C LEU A 100 3.78 12.81 15.49
N PHE A 101 4.22 13.41 14.38
CA PHE A 101 3.62 13.24 13.05
C PHE A 101 3.40 11.74 12.71
N PHE A 102 4.33 10.90 13.10
CA PHE A 102 4.30 9.47 12.84
C PHE A 102 3.14 8.73 13.54
N THR A 103 2.44 9.35 14.47
CA THR A 103 1.27 8.73 15.13
C THR A 103 -0.06 9.12 14.48
N ARG A 104 -0.07 10.03 13.52
CA ARG A 104 -1.33 10.63 13.02
C ARG A 104 -2.25 9.63 12.32
N ILE A 105 -1.72 8.81 11.41
CA ILE A 105 -2.53 7.75 10.76
C ILE A 105 -2.99 6.72 11.80
N SER A 106 -2.09 6.23 12.64
CA SER A 106 -2.46 5.23 13.66
C SER A 106 -3.48 5.75 14.67
N SER A 107 -3.47 7.05 14.97
CA SER A 107 -4.46 7.67 15.85
C SER A 107 -5.81 7.83 15.17
N ALA A 108 -5.82 8.23 13.90
CA ALA A 108 -7.04 8.36 13.11
C ALA A 108 -7.72 6.99 12.90
N LEU A 109 -6.96 5.95 12.59
CA LEU A 109 -7.49 4.60 12.38
C LEU A 109 -8.20 4.02 13.60
N LYS A 110 -7.91 4.48 14.82
CA LYS A 110 -8.65 4.06 16.03
C LYS A 110 -10.13 4.41 15.99
N GLU A 111 -10.50 5.45 15.25
CA GLU A 111 -11.90 5.88 15.14
C GLU A 111 -12.76 4.88 14.33
N VAL A 112 -12.12 3.99 13.58
CA VAL A 112 -12.77 3.02 12.67
C VAL A 112 -12.30 1.57 12.89
N ASP A 113 -11.61 1.31 13.99
CA ASP A 113 -11.00 0.01 14.30
C ASP A 113 -12.02 -1.15 14.35
N ASP A 114 -13.25 -0.86 14.77
CA ASP A 114 -14.36 -1.82 14.83
C ASP A 114 -15.06 -2.04 13.47
N ARG A 115 -14.82 -1.18 12.48
CA ARG A 115 -15.49 -1.21 11.18
C ARG A 115 -14.79 -2.12 10.18
N TYR A 116 -13.48 -2.25 10.27
CA TYR A 116 -12.65 -2.95 9.28
C TYR A 116 -11.81 -4.04 9.92
N ASP A 117 -11.67 -5.15 9.20
CA ASP A 117 -10.80 -6.28 9.60
C ASP A 117 -9.37 -6.04 9.11
N VAL A 118 -9.21 -5.40 7.95
CA VAL A 118 -7.92 -5.11 7.31
C VAL A 118 -7.90 -3.71 6.74
N VAL A 119 -6.79 -3.01 6.98
CA VAL A 119 -6.47 -1.75 6.29
C VAL A 119 -5.27 -1.98 5.38
N VAL A 120 -5.40 -1.66 4.10
CA VAL A 120 -4.33 -1.76 3.10
C VAL A 120 -3.93 -0.36 2.66
N ILE A 121 -2.67 0.02 2.87
CA ILE A 121 -2.17 1.37 2.57
C ILE A 121 -1.27 1.33 1.34
N ASP A 122 -1.63 2.09 0.32
CA ASP A 122 -0.80 2.33 -0.86
C ASP A 122 0.11 3.53 -0.62
N CYS A 123 1.41 3.30 -0.56
CA CYS A 123 2.38 4.34 -0.26
C CYS A 123 3.00 4.91 -1.55
N PRO A 124 3.37 6.20 -1.55
CA PRO A 124 4.16 6.77 -2.63
C PRO A 124 5.55 6.10 -2.71
N PRO A 125 6.24 6.17 -3.87
CA PRO A 125 7.55 5.54 -4.04
C PRO A 125 8.67 6.23 -3.25
N GLN A 126 8.39 7.38 -2.65
CA GLN A 126 9.36 8.19 -1.93
C GLN A 126 9.35 7.84 -0.43
N LEU A 127 10.51 7.94 0.21
CA LEU A 127 10.65 7.83 1.66
C LEU A 127 10.47 9.22 2.30
N GLY A 128 9.21 9.70 2.29
CA GLY A 128 8.79 10.97 2.89
C GLY A 128 8.03 10.78 4.19
N TYR A 129 7.46 11.86 4.72
CA TYR A 129 6.66 11.85 5.95
C TYR A 129 5.39 11.01 5.81
N LEU A 130 4.76 10.99 4.62
CA LEU A 130 3.61 10.13 4.33
C LEU A 130 3.98 8.65 4.50
N THR A 131 5.07 8.21 3.87
CA THR A 131 5.53 6.83 3.97
C THR A 131 5.91 6.45 5.40
N LEU A 132 6.58 7.35 6.12
CA LEU A 132 6.97 7.12 7.52
C LEU A 132 5.76 6.99 8.44
N THR A 133 4.74 7.83 8.25
CA THR A 133 3.50 7.78 9.03
C THR A 133 2.72 6.50 8.74
N ALA A 134 2.69 6.04 7.49
CA ALA A 134 2.10 4.75 7.11
C ALA A 134 2.83 3.57 7.76
N LEU A 135 4.15 3.55 7.70
CA LEU A 135 4.96 2.48 8.30
C LEU A 135 4.78 2.36 9.81
N THR A 136 4.64 3.48 10.51
CA THR A 136 4.41 3.47 11.97
C THR A 136 2.99 3.08 12.33
N ALA A 137 2.02 3.27 11.44
CA ALA A 137 0.65 2.80 11.59
C ALA A 137 0.48 1.31 11.24
N SER A 138 1.40 0.76 10.46
CA SER A 138 1.26 -0.58 9.90
C SER A 138 1.71 -1.66 10.88
N THR A 139 1.01 -2.78 10.86
CA THR A 139 1.38 -4.02 11.58
C THR A 139 2.17 -4.99 10.70
N SER A 140 2.21 -4.75 9.40
CA SER A 140 2.91 -5.60 8.43
C SER A 140 3.29 -4.79 7.21
N VAL A 141 4.37 -5.20 6.53
CA VAL A 141 4.90 -4.48 5.36
C VAL A 141 5.18 -5.47 4.23
N LEU A 142 4.66 -5.14 3.05
CA LEU A 142 4.96 -5.82 1.80
C LEU A 142 5.71 -4.86 0.87
N ILE A 143 6.95 -5.19 0.54
CA ILE A 143 7.75 -4.42 -0.41
C ILE A 143 7.69 -5.08 -1.77
N THR A 144 7.18 -4.36 -2.75
CA THR A 144 7.16 -4.80 -4.16
C THR A 144 8.49 -4.45 -4.82
N VAL A 145 9.07 -5.41 -5.53
CA VAL A 145 10.36 -5.25 -6.22
C VAL A 145 10.25 -5.78 -7.63
N HIS A 146 10.66 -4.98 -8.60
CA HIS A 146 10.89 -5.44 -9.95
C HIS A 146 12.28 -6.09 -10.03
N PRO A 147 12.45 -7.30 -10.59
CA PRO A 147 13.71 -8.04 -10.55
C PRO A 147 14.71 -7.53 -11.59
N GLN A 148 15.04 -6.25 -11.52
CA GLN A 148 16.11 -5.62 -12.30
C GLN A 148 17.19 -5.09 -11.36
N MET A 149 18.44 -5.09 -11.81
CA MET A 149 19.59 -4.72 -10.99
C MET A 149 19.45 -3.33 -10.38
N LEU A 150 19.00 -2.35 -11.17
CA LEU A 150 18.84 -0.97 -10.69
C LEU A 150 17.76 -0.85 -9.60
N ASP A 151 16.67 -1.60 -9.74
CA ASP A 151 15.60 -1.61 -8.76
C ASP A 151 16.05 -2.25 -7.44
N ILE A 152 16.85 -3.32 -7.52
CA ILE A 152 17.42 -3.99 -6.33
C ILE A 152 18.44 -3.09 -5.63
N MET A 153 19.28 -2.38 -6.38
CA MET A 153 20.22 -1.42 -5.80
C MET A 153 19.49 -0.26 -5.12
N SER A 154 18.46 0.29 -5.77
CA SER A 154 17.62 1.35 -5.20
C SER A 154 16.90 0.88 -3.94
N MET A 155 16.38 -0.34 -3.94
CA MET A 155 15.77 -0.97 -2.75
C MET A 155 16.77 -1.08 -1.60
N SER A 156 18.01 -1.48 -1.87
CA SER A 156 19.04 -1.60 -0.82
C SER A 156 19.34 -0.25 -0.18
N GLN A 157 19.46 0.81 -0.97
CA GLN A 157 19.63 2.18 -0.45
C GLN A 157 18.40 2.64 0.34
N PHE A 158 17.20 2.38 -0.17
CA PHE A 158 15.95 2.67 0.53
C PHE A 158 15.91 2.01 1.90
N LEU A 159 16.26 0.73 2.00
CA LEU A 159 16.25 -0.01 3.28
C LEU A 159 17.27 0.54 4.28
N LEU A 160 18.46 0.95 3.82
CA LEU A 160 19.48 1.57 4.69
C LEU A 160 18.97 2.92 5.23
N MET A 161 18.41 3.77 4.36
CA MET A 161 17.83 5.05 4.77
C MET A 161 16.67 4.85 5.74
N LEU A 162 15.76 3.92 5.42
CA LEU A 162 14.62 3.57 6.27
C LEU A 162 15.09 3.12 7.66
N GLY A 163 16.11 2.26 7.74
CA GLY A 163 16.68 1.80 9.01
C GLY A 163 17.13 2.97 9.88
N GLY A 164 17.91 3.90 9.34
CA GLY A 164 18.38 5.08 10.07
C GLY A 164 17.24 6.00 10.54
N ILE A 165 16.22 6.20 9.71
CA ILE A 165 15.07 7.03 10.08
C ILE A 165 14.22 6.35 11.16
N LEU A 166 13.98 5.03 11.05
CA LEU A 166 13.21 4.27 12.05
C LEU A 166 13.92 4.28 13.41
N GLU A 167 15.24 4.24 13.47
CA GLU A 167 15.99 4.40 14.71
C GLU A 167 15.78 5.78 15.31
N SER A 168 15.80 6.83 14.49
CA SER A 168 15.60 8.22 14.93
C SER A 168 14.19 8.44 15.49
N ILE A 169 13.15 8.00 14.81
CA ILE A 169 11.77 8.15 15.29
C ILE A 169 11.47 7.21 16.50
N LYS A 170 12.16 6.07 16.59
CA LYS A 170 12.10 5.21 17.77
C LYS A 170 12.66 5.92 19.01
N GLY A 171 13.76 6.67 18.84
CA GLY A 171 14.29 7.55 19.88
C GLY A 171 13.31 8.65 20.29
N ALA A 172 12.41 9.09 19.40
CA ALA A 172 11.33 10.04 19.67
C ALA A 172 10.06 9.37 20.28
N GLY A 173 10.08 8.06 20.56
CA GLY A 173 8.96 7.33 21.17
C GLY A 173 8.10 6.52 20.21
N ALA A 174 8.43 6.44 18.94
CA ALA A 174 7.70 5.59 17.99
C ALA A 174 7.88 4.11 18.36
N ARG A 175 6.78 3.36 18.28
CA ARG A 175 6.78 1.91 18.43
C ARG A 175 6.44 1.27 17.10
N VAL A 176 7.44 0.83 16.36
CA VAL A 176 7.26 0.04 15.14
C VAL A 176 7.40 -1.43 15.51
N LYS A 177 6.29 -2.15 15.53
CA LYS A 177 6.27 -3.60 15.77
C LYS A 177 5.55 -4.27 14.60
N LEU A 178 6.33 -4.89 13.72
CA LEU A 178 5.79 -5.59 12.57
C LEU A 178 5.59 -7.08 12.91
N ASN A 179 4.42 -7.60 12.57
CA ASN A 179 4.10 -9.03 12.63
C ASN A 179 4.89 -9.78 11.55
N TRP A 180 4.98 -9.18 10.37
CA TRP A 180 5.81 -9.68 9.28
C TRP A 180 6.26 -8.57 8.35
N PHE A 181 7.35 -8.86 7.64
CA PHE A 181 7.93 -8.04 6.60
C PHE A 181 8.32 -8.96 5.45
N ARG A 182 7.81 -8.71 4.25
CA ARG A 182 8.00 -9.58 3.08
C ARG A 182 8.30 -8.78 1.83
N TYR A 183 8.99 -9.45 0.91
CA TYR A 183 9.25 -8.96 -0.45
C TYR A 183 8.39 -9.72 -1.44
N LEU A 184 7.77 -9.00 -2.36
CA LEU A 184 7.03 -9.53 -3.50
C LEU A 184 7.72 -9.13 -4.79
N VAL A 185 8.16 -10.11 -5.56
CA VAL A 185 8.62 -9.86 -6.93
C VAL A 185 7.42 -9.56 -7.81
N THR A 186 7.48 -8.44 -8.53
CA THR A 186 6.41 -7.98 -9.41
C THR A 186 6.90 -7.78 -10.84
N ARG A 187 5.98 -7.81 -11.81
CA ARG A 187 6.28 -7.66 -13.24
C ARG A 187 7.32 -8.66 -13.73
N TYR A 188 7.30 -9.85 -13.15
CA TYR A 188 8.29 -10.88 -13.43
C TYR A 188 8.02 -11.58 -14.76
N GLU A 189 9.05 -11.71 -15.57
CA GLU A 189 9.06 -12.47 -16.83
C GLU A 189 10.01 -13.67 -16.66
N PRO A 190 9.50 -14.88 -16.37
CA PRO A 190 10.37 -16.04 -16.10
C PRO A 190 11.27 -16.45 -17.29
N THR A 191 10.92 -16.05 -18.51
CA THR A 191 11.71 -16.30 -19.73
C THR A 191 12.84 -15.29 -19.92
N ASP A 192 12.87 -14.20 -19.13
CA ASP A 192 13.95 -13.23 -19.11
C ASP A 192 15.08 -13.77 -18.18
N GLY A 193 16.18 -14.23 -18.79
CA GLY A 193 17.31 -14.80 -18.06
C GLY A 193 17.89 -13.88 -16.98
N PRO A 194 18.19 -12.61 -17.24
CA PRO A 194 18.59 -11.63 -16.25
C PRO A 194 17.63 -11.51 -15.07
N GLN A 195 16.32 -11.44 -15.31
CA GLN A 195 15.34 -11.38 -14.22
C GLN A 195 15.34 -12.66 -13.39
N ALA A 196 15.44 -13.84 -14.01
CA ALA A 196 15.51 -15.10 -13.30
C ALA A 196 16.75 -15.19 -12.38
N GLN A 197 17.90 -14.67 -12.85
CA GLN A 197 19.10 -14.58 -12.03
C GLN A 197 18.92 -13.63 -10.85
N MET A 198 18.27 -12.48 -11.06
CA MET A 198 18.00 -11.52 -9.97
C MET A 198 17.03 -12.09 -8.93
N VAL A 199 16.00 -12.83 -9.35
CA VAL A 199 15.10 -13.54 -8.43
C VAL A 199 15.87 -14.56 -7.60
N GLY A 200 16.74 -15.36 -8.23
CA GLY A 200 17.61 -16.31 -7.53
C GLY A 200 18.54 -15.64 -6.51
N PHE A 201 19.12 -14.51 -6.87
CA PHE A 201 19.95 -13.70 -5.97
C PHE A 201 19.14 -13.16 -4.78
N MET A 202 17.96 -12.58 -5.04
CA MET A 202 17.07 -12.11 -3.98
C MET A 202 16.64 -13.24 -3.05
N GLN A 203 16.36 -14.42 -3.60
CA GLN A 203 15.97 -15.60 -2.84
C GLN A 203 17.09 -16.07 -1.91
N ALA A 204 18.34 -16.04 -2.39
CA ALA A 204 19.52 -16.35 -1.58
C ALA A 204 19.73 -15.32 -0.44
N MET A 205 19.52 -14.04 -0.72
CA MET A 205 19.70 -12.97 0.28
C MET A 205 18.57 -12.89 1.31
N PHE A 206 17.32 -12.94 0.87
CA PHE A 206 16.16 -12.66 1.71
C PHE A 206 15.44 -13.92 2.21
N SER A 207 15.70 -15.08 1.57
CA SER A 207 15.20 -16.38 2.00
C SER A 207 13.69 -16.36 2.36
N LYS A 208 13.36 -16.70 3.61
CA LYS A 208 11.97 -16.75 4.12
C LYS A 208 11.24 -15.40 4.12
N ARG A 209 11.93 -14.29 3.84
CA ARG A 209 11.29 -12.97 3.73
C ARG A 209 10.71 -12.69 2.34
N MET A 210 11.06 -13.50 1.34
CA MET A 210 10.39 -13.42 0.05
C MET A 210 9.10 -14.22 0.05
N LEU A 211 8.07 -13.72 -0.66
CA LEU A 211 6.93 -14.53 -1.02
C LEU A 211 7.34 -15.62 -1.99
N GLN A 212 6.71 -16.78 -1.92
CA GLN A 212 6.97 -17.90 -2.83
C GLN A 212 6.37 -17.64 -4.20
N ASN A 213 5.20 -16.99 -4.22
CA ASN A 213 4.52 -16.62 -5.45
C ASN A 213 4.98 -15.24 -5.92
N HIS A 214 5.16 -15.11 -7.24
CA HIS A 214 5.60 -13.86 -7.87
C HIS A 214 4.47 -13.29 -8.73
N MET A 215 4.32 -11.98 -8.78
CA MET A 215 3.38 -11.33 -9.67
C MET A 215 4.01 -11.23 -11.06
N LEU A 216 3.47 -11.99 -11.99
CA LEU A 216 3.96 -12.02 -13.37
C LEU A 216 3.58 -10.74 -14.12
N LYS A 217 4.39 -10.37 -15.09
CA LYS A 217 4.00 -9.35 -16.07
C LYS A 217 2.84 -9.87 -16.90
N SER A 218 1.78 -9.08 -17.02
CA SER A 218 0.56 -9.46 -17.72
C SER A 218 -0.03 -8.27 -18.46
N THR A 219 -0.34 -8.46 -19.73
CA THR A 219 -1.10 -7.49 -20.54
C THR A 219 -2.53 -7.38 -20.05
N ALA A 220 -3.16 -8.46 -19.59
CA ALA A 220 -4.52 -8.42 -19.05
C ALA A 220 -4.65 -7.47 -17.84
N ILE A 221 -3.67 -7.43 -16.94
CA ILE A 221 -3.65 -6.48 -15.82
C ILE A 221 -3.49 -5.03 -16.32
N SER A 222 -2.63 -4.83 -17.33
CA SER A 222 -2.41 -3.49 -17.91
C SER A 222 -3.65 -2.99 -18.66
N ASP A 223 -4.28 -3.86 -19.42
CA ASP A 223 -5.46 -3.53 -20.21
C ASP A 223 -6.67 -3.23 -19.32
N ALA A 224 -6.87 -4.00 -18.23
CA ALA A 224 -7.88 -3.70 -17.22
C ALA A 224 -7.67 -2.29 -16.61
N GLY A 225 -6.42 -1.91 -16.37
CA GLY A 225 -6.08 -0.57 -15.88
C GLY A 225 -6.46 0.58 -16.81
N ILE A 226 -6.54 0.36 -18.13
CA ILE A 226 -6.96 1.37 -19.12
C ILE A 226 -8.43 1.76 -18.87
N THR A 227 -9.27 0.81 -18.49
CA THR A 227 -10.69 1.04 -18.15
C THR A 227 -10.90 1.39 -16.68
N LYS A 228 -9.82 1.68 -15.93
CA LYS A 228 -9.84 1.96 -14.47
C LYS A 228 -10.49 0.82 -13.68
N GLN A 229 -10.15 -0.40 -14.02
CA GLN A 229 -10.65 -1.62 -13.39
C GLN A 229 -9.47 -2.51 -12.97
N THR A 230 -9.71 -3.39 -12.04
CA THR A 230 -8.80 -4.50 -11.74
C THR A 230 -9.22 -5.75 -12.52
N LEU A 231 -8.38 -6.78 -12.46
CA LEU A 231 -8.69 -8.04 -13.10
C LEU A 231 -9.89 -8.78 -12.46
N TYR A 232 -10.25 -8.42 -11.22
CA TYR A 232 -11.44 -8.95 -10.53
C TYR A 232 -12.76 -8.30 -10.97
N GLU A 233 -12.70 -7.17 -11.67
CA GLU A 233 -13.88 -6.40 -12.11
C GLU A 233 -14.17 -6.57 -13.60
N VAL A 234 -13.17 -6.97 -14.39
CA VAL A 234 -13.34 -7.11 -15.85
C VAL A 234 -13.97 -8.44 -16.22
N GLU A 235 -14.74 -8.43 -17.32
CA GLU A 235 -15.34 -9.63 -17.85
C GLU A 235 -14.34 -10.43 -18.70
N LYS A 236 -14.28 -11.73 -18.45
CA LYS A 236 -13.34 -12.66 -19.09
C LYS A 236 -13.34 -12.60 -20.63
N HIS A 237 -14.49 -12.32 -21.23
CA HIS A 237 -14.61 -12.30 -22.69
C HIS A 237 -13.86 -11.13 -23.37
N GLN A 238 -13.44 -10.13 -22.60
CA GLN A 238 -12.65 -8.98 -23.11
C GLN A 238 -11.20 -9.36 -23.42
N PHE A 239 -10.74 -10.54 -22.98
CA PHE A 239 -9.35 -10.97 -23.07
C PHE A 239 -9.21 -12.31 -23.79
N THR A 240 -8.00 -12.58 -24.28
CA THR A 240 -7.62 -13.95 -24.65
C THR A 240 -7.69 -14.82 -23.41
N ARG A 241 -8.46 -15.90 -23.48
CA ARG A 241 -8.75 -16.80 -22.33
C ARG A 241 -7.49 -17.21 -21.57
N SER A 242 -6.46 -17.64 -22.27
CA SER A 242 -5.20 -18.08 -21.65
C SER A 242 -4.47 -16.96 -20.91
N THR A 243 -4.49 -15.74 -21.42
CA THR A 243 -3.81 -14.58 -20.79
C THR A 243 -4.55 -14.16 -19.54
N TYR A 244 -5.88 -14.12 -19.59
CA TYR A 244 -6.71 -13.79 -18.43
C TYR A 244 -6.56 -14.83 -17.31
N ASP A 245 -6.75 -16.12 -17.63
CA ASP A 245 -6.70 -17.21 -16.64
C ASP A 245 -5.33 -17.25 -15.96
N ARG A 246 -4.23 -17.15 -16.70
CA ARG A 246 -2.87 -17.13 -16.15
C ARG A 246 -2.64 -15.92 -15.22
N ALA A 247 -3.14 -14.76 -15.60
CA ALA A 247 -3.02 -13.56 -14.77
C ALA A 247 -3.83 -13.69 -13.47
N LEU A 248 -5.06 -14.21 -13.56
CA LEU A 248 -5.93 -14.41 -12.41
C LEU A 248 -5.36 -15.46 -11.43
N GLU A 249 -4.87 -16.58 -11.94
CA GLU A 249 -4.21 -17.61 -11.13
C GLU A 249 -3.00 -17.04 -10.38
N CYS A 250 -2.18 -16.26 -11.08
CA CYS A 250 -1.00 -15.62 -10.49
C CYS A 250 -1.40 -14.65 -9.37
N LEU A 251 -2.39 -13.78 -9.61
CA LEU A 251 -2.90 -12.84 -8.62
C LEU A 251 -3.47 -13.56 -7.40
N ASN A 252 -4.28 -14.59 -7.62
CA ASN A 252 -4.88 -15.36 -6.55
C ASN A 252 -3.82 -16.09 -5.70
N ALA A 253 -2.78 -16.65 -6.31
CA ALA A 253 -1.70 -17.30 -5.59
C ALA A 253 -0.94 -16.31 -4.69
N VAL A 254 -0.58 -15.13 -5.21
CA VAL A 254 0.08 -14.08 -4.43
C VAL A 254 -0.82 -13.57 -3.30
N ASN A 255 -2.07 -13.23 -3.61
CA ASN A 255 -3.00 -12.66 -2.63
C ASN A 255 -3.38 -13.66 -1.55
N SER A 256 -3.54 -14.96 -1.89
CA SER A 256 -3.76 -16.03 -0.93
C SER A 256 -2.58 -16.17 0.04
N GLU A 257 -1.34 -16.16 -0.46
CA GLU A 257 -0.14 -16.22 0.38
C GLU A 257 -0.05 -15.04 1.35
N VAL A 258 -0.40 -13.83 0.91
CA VAL A 258 -0.45 -12.65 1.79
C VAL A 258 -1.57 -12.79 2.82
N THR A 259 -2.74 -13.29 2.42
CA THR A 259 -3.88 -13.52 3.32
C THR A 259 -3.53 -14.54 4.41
N ASP A 260 -2.80 -15.60 4.07
CA ASP A 260 -2.31 -16.58 5.04
C ASP A 260 -1.35 -15.97 6.07
N LEU A 261 -0.49 -15.02 5.64
CA LEU A 261 0.37 -14.28 6.55
C LEU A 261 -0.43 -13.36 7.48
N ILE A 262 -1.49 -12.74 6.99
CA ILE A 262 -2.42 -11.93 7.79
C ILE A 262 -3.11 -12.82 8.82
N HIS A 263 -3.68 -13.94 8.42
CA HIS A 263 -4.37 -14.87 9.32
C HIS A 263 -3.44 -15.43 10.40
N LYS A 264 -2.20 -15.80 10.05
CA LYS A 264 -1.19 -16.21 11.03
C LYS A 264 -0.89 -15.11 12.05
N ALA A 265 -0.82 -13.85 11.61
CA ALA A 265 -0.59 -12.71 12.50
C ALA A 265 -1.74 -12.52 13.50
N TRP A 266 -2.96 -12.88 13.10
CA TRP A 266 -4.15 -12.88 13.99
C TRP A 266 -4.27 -14.14 14.87
N GLY A 267 -3.36 -15.11 14.75
CA GLY A 267 -3.44 -16.39 15.46
C GLY A 267 -4.52 -17.34 14.90
N ARG A 268 -5.01 -17.09 13.67
CA ARG A 268 -5.93 -17.97 12.96
C ARG A 268 -5.11 -19.02 12.19
N LYS A 269 -5.55 -20.27 12.21
CA LYS A 269 -4.96 -21.40 11.43
C LYS A 269 -5.62 -21.49 10.07
#